data_b846292a771c38af47ae8484ee5807fa
#
_entry.id   b846292a771c38af47ae8484ee5807fa
#
_cell.length_a   1.000
_cell.length_b   1.000
_cell.length_c   1.000
_cell.angle_alpha   90.00
_cell.angle_beta   90.00
_cell.angle_gamma   90.00
#
_symmetry.space_group_name_H-M   'P 1'
#
loop_
_entity.id
_entity.type
_entity.pdbx_description
1 polymer ?
#
loop_
_entity_poly.entity_id
_entity_poly.type
_entity_poly.pdbx_seq_one_letter_code
_entity_poly.pdbx_strand_id
1 'polypeptide(L)'
;FKEVVTHIKENQHADVRKLKRLIRKAVHLVMEDESILLGMTTIKNYDEYTFNHSVNVAIYSLAMGRRLGFSRGVLSELGITAMLHDIGKSKIPLEVLNKPGALSDEEWGQMKKHPLTGVEIVLNLKQLGEVNAKMVVGIFDHHLKNDLSGYPKLFRKKRVSLFGRVIQIADAY
;
A
#
# COMPACT_ATOMS: atom_id res chain seq x y z
N PHE A 1 6.61 0.63 -10.44
CA PHE A 1 5.50 -0.06 -9.78
C PHE A 1 4.72 -0.94 -10.76
N LYS A 2 4.29 -0.42 -11.92
CA LYS A 2 3.63 -1.22 -12.97
C LYS A 2 4.40 -2.49 -13.30
N GLU A 3 5.69 -2.37 -13.60
CA GLU A 3 6.57 -3.51 -13.87
C GLU A 3 6.54 -4.52 -12.71
N VAL A 4 6.55 -4.06 -11.46
CA VAL A 4 6.47 -4.94 -10.27
C VAL A 4 5.15 -5.70 -10.26
N VAL A 5 4.02 -5.01 -10.48
CA VAL A 5 2.69 -5.65 -10.51
C VAL A 5 2.58 -6.64 -11.67
N THR A 6 3.07 -6.29 -12.87
CA THR A 6 3.05 -7.17 -14.03
C THR A 6 3.86 -8.44 -13.78
N HIS A 7 5.10 -8.31 -13.29
CA HIS A 7 5.95 -9.47 -12.97
C HIS A 7 5.34 -10.37 -11.88
N ILE A 8 4.65 -9.78 -10.88
CA ILE A 8 3.93 -10.56 -9.87
C ILE A 8 2.75 -11.34 -10.48
N LYS A 9 1.99 -10.71 -11.40
CA LYS A 9 0.91 -11.41 -12.12
C LYS A 9 1.42 -12.60 -12.91
N GLU A 10 2.55 -12.43 -13.56
CA GLU A 10 3.21 -13.42 -14.41
C GLU A 10 4.07 -14.42 -13.63
N ASN A 11 4.05 -14.39 -12.29
CA ASN A 11 4.89 -15.19 -11.40
C ASN A 11 6.40 -15.04 -11.68
N GLN A 12 6.83 -13.88 -12.19
CA GLN A 12 8.21 -13.54 -12.47
C GLN A 12 8.87 -12.82 -11.29
N HIS A 13 10.21 -12.73 -11.31
CA HIS A 13 10.94 -11.97 -10.31
C HIS A 13 10.74 -10.46 -10.48
N ALA A 14 9.99 -9.85 -9.57
CA ALA A 14 9.72 -8.42 -9.59
C ALA A 14 10.94 -7.62 -9.05
N ASP A 15 11.45 -6.67 -9.86
CA ASP A 15 12.54 -5.78 -9.43
C ASP A 15 11.99 -4.59 -8.63
N VAL A 16 12.13 -4.66 -7.31
CA VAL A 16 11.71 -3.59 -6.39
C VAL A 16 12.76 -2.50 -6.16
N ARG A 17 13.93 -2.57 -6.81
CA ARG A 17 15.01 -1.56 -6.63
C ARG A 17 14.57 -0.18 -7.11
N LYS A 18 13.83 -0.13 -8.22
CA LYS A 18 13.26 1.13 -8.74
C LYS A 18 12.26 1.72 -7.75
N LEU A 19 11.39 0.89 -7.16
CA LEU A 19 10.44 1.31 -6.12
C LEU A 19 11.17 1.91 -4.90
N LYS A 20 12.17 1.21 -4.36
CA LYS A 20 12.96 1.70 -3.24
C LYS A 20 13.65 3.03 -3.54
N ARG A 21 14.19 3.20 -4.76
CA ARG A 21 14.82 4.46 -5.19
C ARG A 21 13.79 5.59 -5.24
N LEU A 22 12.60 5.33 -5.77
CA LEU A 22 11.51 6.30 -5.84
C LEU A 22 11.10 6.75 -4.43
N ILE A 23 10.87 5.81 -3.53
CA ILE A 23 10.50 6.12 -2.14
C ILE A 23 11.59 6.89 -1.41
N ARG A 24 12.88 6.54 -1.60
CA ARG A 24 13.98 7.33 -0.99
C ARG A 24 14.00 8.78 -1.47
N LYS A 25 13.73 9.03 -2.75
CA LYS A 25 13.60 10.40 -3.29
C LYS A 25 12.41 11.12 -2.67
N ALA A 26 11.25 10.45 -2.58
CA ALA A 26 10.06 11.02 -1.96
C ALA A 26 10.29 11.34 -0.47
N VAL A 27 10.97 10.47 0.27
CA VAL A 27 11.38 10.72 1.68
C VAL A 27 12.32 11.92 1.77
N HIS A 28 13.26 12.08 0.84
CA HIS A 28 14.14 13.25 0.82
C HIS A 28 13.31 14.53 0.63
N LEU A 29 12.44 14.56 -0.36
CA LEU A 29 11.57 15.71 -0.63
C LEU A 29 10.68 16.06 0.56
N VAL A 30 9.99 15.09 1.15
CA VAL A 30 9.09 15.36 2.29
C VAL A 30 9.83 15.85 3.53
N MET A 31 11.11 15.47 3.68
CA MET A 31 11.95 15.94 4.79
C MET A 31 12.42 17.39 4.57
N GLU A 32 12.56 17.85 3.33
CA GLU A 32 12.91 19.21 3.00
C GLU A 32 11.68 20.11 2.96
N ASP A 33 10.72 19.80 2.12
CA ASP A 33 9.45 20.52 1.98
C ASP A 33 8.32 19.56 1.54
N GLU A 34 7.40 19.27 2.46
CA GLU A 34 6.27 18.37 2.19
C GLU A 34 5.28 18.96 1.15
N SER A 35 5.23 20.28 0.99
CA SER A 35 4.29 20.95 0.06
C SER A 35 4.61 20.60 -1.40
N ILE A 36 5.90 20.45 -1.73
CA ILE A 36 6.34 20.03 -3.07
C ILE A 36 5.80 18.63 -3.38
N LEU A 37 5.92 17.70 -2.43
CA LEU A 37 5.48 16.34 -2.61
C LEU A 37 3.95 16.24 -2.71
N LEU A 38 3.23 16.97 -1.87
CA LEU A 38 1.76 17.03 -1.90
C LEU A 38 1.25 17.65 -3.22
N GLY A 39 1.94 18.65 -3.77
CA GLY A 39 1.60 19.22 -5.08
C GLY A 39 1.62 18.20 -6.23
N MET A 40 2.41 17.14 -6.12
CA MET A 40 2.45 16.06 -7.12
C MET A 40 1.18 15.20 -7.17
N THR A 41 0.36 15.17 -6.12
CA THR A 41 -0.90 14.40 -6.09
C THR A 41 -2.00 15.02 -6.94
N THR A 42 -1.84 16.27 -7.38
CA THR A 42 -2.80 16.94 -8.26
C THR A 42 -2.73 16.48 -9.71
N ILE A 43 -1.66 15.75 -10.11
CA ILE A 43 -1.46 15.27 -11.46
C ILE A 43 -2.25 13.96 -11.63
N LYS A 44 -3.43 14.05 -12.25
CA LYS A 44 -4.30 12.88 -12.52
C LYS A 44 -4.13 12.45 -13.99
N ASN A 45 -3.53 11.27 -14.22
CA ASN A 45 -3.62 10.57 -15.50
C ASN A 45 -4.72 9.51 -15.44
N TYR A 46 -5.73 9.63 -16.29
CA TYR A 46 -6.95 8.80 -16.28
C TYR A 46 -6.68 7.31 -16.56
N ASP A 47 -5.69 7.02 -17.41
CA ASP A 47 -5.39 5.65 -17.88
C ASP A 47 -4.66 4.76 -16.86
N GLU A 48 -4.30 5.27 -15.67
CA GLU A 48 -3.44 4.59 -14.70
C GLU A 48 -3.97 4.65 -13.27
N TYR A 49 -5.29 4.55 -13.10
CA TYR A 49 -5.95 4.78 -11.80
C TYR A 49 -5.28 4.05 -10.63
N THR A 50 -5.07 2.74 -10.72
CA THR A 50 -4.48 1.94 -9.63
C THR A 50 -3.04 2.34 -9.31
N PHE A 51 -2.26 2.69 -10.33
CA PHE A 51 -0.88 3.14 -10.12
C PHE A 51 -0.83 4.51 -9.45
N ASN A 52 -1.58 5.47 -9.99
CA ASN A 52 -1.65 6.84 -9.47
C ASN A 52 -2.20 6.84 -8.04
N HIS A 53 -3.20 6.01 -7.75
CA HIS A 53 -3.74 5.81 -6.42
C HIS A 53 -2.65 5.35 -5.43
N SER A 54 -1.91 4.27 -5.74
CA SER A 54 -0.84 3.79 -4.86
C SER A 54 0.27 4.83 -4.63
N VAL A 55 0.60 5.63 -5.64
CA VAL A 55 1.54 6.75 -5.51
C VAL A 55 0.99 7.81 -4.57
N ASN A 56 -0.27 8.23 -4.75
CA ASN A 56 -0.91 9.24 -3.90
C ASN A 56 -1.02 8.77 -2.45
N VAL A 57 -1.42 7.52 -2.22
CA VAL A 57 -1.46 6.92 -0.88
C VAL A 57 -0.07 6.94 -0.23
N ALA A 58 0.99 6.64 -0.98
CA ALA A 58 2.35 6.73 -0.47
C ALA A 58 2.74 8.17 -0.12
N ILE A 59 2.42 9.15 -0.98
CA ILE A 59 2.70 10.57 -0.75
C ILE A 59 2.00 11.07 0.52
N TYR A 60 0.69 10.82 0.65
CA TYR A 60 -0.07 11.22 1.84
C TYR A 60 0.44 10.52 3.10
N SER A 61 0.78 9.24 3.02
CA SER A 61 1.37 8.49 4.13
C SER A 61 2.70 9.09 4.58
N LEU A 62 3.58 9.48 3.64
CA LEU A 62 4.86 10.13 3.94
C LEU A 62 4.67 11.49 4.61
N ALA A 63 3.74 12.32 4.11
CA ALA A 63 3.44 13.62 4.71
C ALA A 63 2.90 13.46 6.14
N MET A 64 1.94 12.55 6.36
CA MET A 64 1.45 12.24 7.70
C MET A 64 2.54 11.68 8.61
N GLY A 65 3.36 10.74 8.11
CA GLY A 65 4.47 10.18 8.87
C GLY A 65 5.51 11.21 9.28
N ARG A 66 5.80 12.18 8.40
CA ARG A 66 6.67 13.32 8.70
C ARG A 66 6.10 14.18 9.85
N ARG A 67 4.80 14.47 9.81
CA ARG A 67 4.08 15.21 10.86
C ARG A 67 4.04 14.43 12.18
N LEU A 68 4.02 13.10 12.14
CA LEU A 68 4.11 12.23 13.31
C LEU A 68 5.55 12.11 13.85
N GLY A 69 6.54 12.76 13.25
CA GLY A 69 7.92 12.77 13.70
C GLY A 69 8.71 11.49 13.33
N PHE A 70 8.29 10.76 12.30
CA PHE A 70 9.00 9.56 11.89
C PHE A 70 10.38 9.87 11.32
N SER A 71 11.38 9.06 11.69
CA SER A 71 12.71 9.14 11.11
C SER A 71 12.71 8.76 9.62
N ARG A 72 13.76 9.16 8.88
CA ARG A 72 13.92 8.82 7.44
C ARG A 72 13.80 7.31 7.17
N GLY A 73 14.32 6.47 8.06
CA GLY A 73 14.23 5.01 7.95
C GLY A 73 12.77 4.53 8.04
N VAL A 74 12.04 4.99 9.06
CA VAL A 74 10.62 4.65 9.26
C VAL A 74 9.75 5.20 8.14
N LEU A 75 10.04 6.40 7.63
CA LEU A 75 9.35 6.96 6.45
C LEU A 75 9.57 6.10 5.20
N SER A 76 10.80 5.60 5.00
CA SER A 76 11.07 4.70 3.87
C SER A 76 10.29 3.40 3.96
N GLU A 77 10.21 2.80 5.16
CA GLU A 77 9.39 1.61 5.42
C GLU A 77 7.89 1.90 5.16
N LEU A 78 7.38 3.01 5.71
CA LEU A 78 5.99 3.42 5.54
C LEU A 78 5.65 3.67 4.06
N GLY A 79 6.50 4.39 3.33
CA GLY A 79 6.29 4.68 1.91
C GLY A 79 6.28 3.43 1.04
N ILE A 80 7.17 2.46 1.31
CA ILE A 80 7.16 1.16 0.62
C ILE A 80 5.88 0.39 0.96
N THR A 81 5.48 0.38 2.24
CA THR A 81 4.27 -0.30 2.70
C THR A 81 3.02 0.29 2.03
N ALA A 82 2.91 1.62 2.01
CA ALA A 82 1.81 2.32 1.38
C ALA A 82 1.75 2.09 -0.14
N MET A 83 2.91 2.05 -0.80
CA MET A 83 3.00 1.75 -2.23
C MET A 83 2.54 0.31 -2.57
N LEU A 84 2.72 -0.62 -1.63
CA LEU A 84 2.43 -2.04 -1.81
C LEU A 84 1.16 -2.50 -1.08
N HIS A 85 0.40 -1.60 -0.42
CA HIS A 85 -0.74 -1.99 0.42
C HIS A 85 -1.77 -2.82 -0.35
N ASP A 86 -2.00 -2.48 -1.59
CA ASP A 86 -2.97 -3.08 -2.49
C ASP A 86 -2.39 -4.12 -3.46
N ILE A 87 -1.12 -4.53 -3.30
CA ILE A 87 -0.45 -5.44 -4.24
C ILE A 87 -1.17 -6.78 -4.40
N GLY A 88 -1.88 -7.21 -3.36
CA GLY A 88 -2.69 -8.44 -3.37
C GLY A 88 -3.85 -8.42 -4.38
N LYS A 89 -4.32 -7.23 -4.78
CA LYS A 89 -5.33 -7.08 -5.84
C LYS A 89 -4.83 -7.63 -7.19
N SER A 90 -3.52 -7.77 -7.37
CA SER A 90 -2.93 -8.39 -8.57
C SER A 90 -3.34 -9.85 -8.79
N LYS A 91 -3.81 -10.54 -7.76
CA LYS A 91 -4.29 -11.93 -7.82
C LYS A 91 -5.81 -12.05 -7.85
N ILE A 92 -6.55 -10.94 -7.88
CA ILE A 92 -8.00 -10.93 -8.03
C ILE A 92 -8.33 -11.01 -9.52
N PRO A 93 -9.32 -11.84 -9.93
CA PRO A 93 -9.79 -11.90 -11.31
C PRO A 93 -10.20 -10.53 -11.85
N LEU A 94 -9.83 -10.22 -13.09
CA LEU A 94 -10.09 -8.90 -13.68
C LEU A 94 -11.57 -8.58 -13.80
N GLU A 95 -12.41 -9.59 -14.01
CA GLU A 95 -13.86 -9.46 -14.05
C GLU A 95 -14.46 -9.02 -12.70
N VAL A 96 -13.83 -9.41 -11.58
CA VAL A 96 -14.22 -8.95 -10.24
C VAL A 96 -13.66 -7.56 -9.96
N LEU A 97 -12.37 -7.34 -10.31
CA LEU A 97 -11.68 -6.08 -10.04
C LEU A 97 -12.29 -4.90 -10.81
N ASN A 98 -12.69 -5.13 -12.08
CA ASN A 98 -13.21 -4.12 -12.99
C ASN A 98 -14.74 -4.18 -13.16
N LYS A 99 -15.43 -4.92 -12.29
CA LYS A 99 -16.88 -5.08 -12.41
C LYS A 99 -17.60 -3.73 -12.31
N PRO A 100 -18.41 -3.35 -13.29
CA PRO A 100 -19.25 -2.18 -13.18
C PRO A 100 -20.40 -2.47 -12.20
N GLY A 101 -20.46 -1.72 -11.10
CA GLY A 101 -21.51 -1.86 -10.07
C GLY A 101 -21.07 -2.62 -8.83
N ALA A 102 -22.03 -3.05 -8.04
CA ALA A 102 -21.77 -3.74 -6.76
C ALA A 102 -21.24 -5.16 -6.97
N LEU A 103 -20.32 -5.58 -6.12
CA LEU A 103 -19.84 -6.96 -6.05
C LEU A 103 -20.88 -7.84 -5.34
N SER A 104 -21.02 -9.09 -5.77
CA SER A 104 -21.76 -10.11 -5.02
C SER A 104 -21.04 -10.43 -3.70
N ASP A 105 -21.71 -11.14 -2.78
CA ASP A 105 -21.09 -11.54 -1.51
C ASP A 105 -19.87 -12.44 -1.72
N GLU A 106 -19.89 -13.29 -2.75
CA GLU A 106 -18.78 -14.16 -3.12
C GLU A 106 -17.58 -13.36 -3.68
N GLU A 107 -17.87 -12.44 -4.61
CA GLU A 107 -16.86 -11.54 -5.19
C GLU A 107 -16.26 -10.62 -4.12
N TRP A 108 -17.11 -10.11 -3.23
CA TRP A 108 -16.65 -9.33 -2.08
C TRP A 108 -15.81 -10.17 -1.12
N GLY A 109 -16.15 -11.45 -0.95
CA GLY A 109 -15.35 -12.43 -0.23
C GLY A 109 -13.95 -12.59 -0.83
N GLN A 110 -13.82 -12.58 -2.16
CA GLN A 110 -12.52 -12.60 -2.86
C GLN A 110 -11.77 -11.29 -2.66
N MET A 111 -12.44 -10.15 -2.85
CA MET A 111 -11.85 -8.83 -2.66
C MET A 111 -11.24 -8.67 -1.26
N LYS A 112 -11.93 -9.10 -0.20
CA LYS A 112 -11.45 -9.01 1.18
C LYS A 112 -10.19 -9.84 1.48
N LYS A 113 -9.74 -10.69 0.58
CA LYS A 113 -8.51 -11.49 0.76
C LYS A 113 -7.25 -10.73 0.37
N HIS A 114 -7.35 -9.60 -0.40
CA HIS A 114 -6.15 -8.94 -0.92
C HIS A 114 -5.15 -8.47 0.15
N PRO A 115 -5.51 -8.07 1.39
CA PRO A 115 -4.50 -7.72 2.38
C PRO A 115 -3.63 -8.91 2.78
N LEU A 116 -4.23 -10.10 2.94
CA LEU A 116 -3.51 -11.32 3.25
C LEU A 116 -2.64 -11.76 2.06
N THR A 117 -3.21 -11.79 0.87
CA THR A 117 -2.47 -12.09 -0.37
C THR A 117 -1.33 -11.09 -0.60
N GLY A 118 -1.53 -9.81 -0.26
CA GLY A 118 -0.51 -8.78 -0.31
C GLY A 118 0.67 -9.08 0.62
N VAL A 119 0.39 -9.52 1.84
CA VAL A 119 1.42 -9.98 2.78
C VAL A 119 2.20 -11.16 2.21
N GLU A 120 1.52 -12.18 1.70
CA GLU A 120 2.16 -13.35 1.08
C GLU A 120 3.10 -12.95 -0.07
N ILE A 121 2.65 -12.06 -0.96
CA ILE A 121 3.46 -11.54 -2.06
C ILE A 121 4.69 -10.82 -1.52
N VAL A 122 4.52 -9.88 -0.58
CA VAL A 122 5.61 -9.05 -0.07
C VAL A 122 6.67 -9.87 0.66
N LEU A 123 6.28 -10.90 1.43
CA LEU A 123 7.21 -11.81 2.08
C LEU A 123 8.06 -12.62 1.07
N ASN A 124 7.53 -12.88 -0.12
CA ASN A 124 8.22 -13.59 -1.20
C ASN A 124 9.06 -12.67 -2.13
N LEU A 125 8.99 -11.35 -1.97
CA LEU A 125 9.78 -10.40 -2.77
C LEU A 125 11.24 -10.33 -2.28
N LYS A 126 12.08 -11.26 -2.74
CA LYS A 126 13.50 -11.41 -2.33
C LYS A 126 14.32 -10.13 -2.35
N GLN A 127 14.02 -9.21 -3.26
CA GLN A 127 14.78 -7.95 -3.43
C GLN A 127 14.29 -6.82 -2.51
N LEU A 128 13.22 -7.03 -1.76
CA LEU A 128 12.74 -6.05 -0.78
C LEU A 128 13.73 -5.89 0.40
N GLY A 129 14.63 -6.87 0.59
CA GLY A 129 15.51 -6.95 1.75
C GLY A 129 14.73 -7.36 2.99
N GLU A 130 15.12 -6.87 4.16
CA GLU A 130 14.39 -7.17 5.38
C GLU A 130 12.99 -6.56 5.35
N VAL A 131 11.99 -7.42 5.17
CA VAL A 131 10.57 -7.08 5.39
C VAL A 131 10.33 -7.18 6.89
N ASN A 132 10.21 -6.04 7.55
CA ASN A 132 9.95 -6.03 8.98
C ASN A 132 8.46 -6.18 9.32
N ALA A 133 8.18 -6.51 10.59
CA ALA A 133 6.82 -6.73 11.07
C ALA A 133 5.89 -5.52 10.87
N LYS A 134 6.42 -4.27 10.91
CA LYS A 134 5.61 -3.05 10.71
C LYS A 134 5.04 -2.99 9.29
N MET A 135 5.84 -3.36 8.28
CA MET A 135 5.43 -3.39 6.88
C MET A 135 4.35 -4.45 6.66
N VAL A 136 4.60 -5.69 7.13
CA VAL A 136 3.65 -6.81 7.03
C VAL A 136 2.31 -6.45 7.67
N VAL A 137 2.36 -5.99 8.91
CA VAL A 137 1.15 -5.64 9.68
C VAL A 137 0.47 -4.40 9.08
N GLY A 138 1.21 -3.44 8.52
CA GLY A 138 0.66 -2.28 7.83
C GLY A 138 -0.16 -2.66 6.59
N ILE A 139 0.36 -3.57 5.75
CA ILE A 139 -0.35 -4.11 4.59
C ILE A 139 -1.58 -4.91 5.04
N PHE A 140 -1.45 -5.71 6.09
CA PHE A 140 -2.54 -6.51 6.60
C PHE A 140 -3.68 -5.67 7.19
N ASP A 141 -3.36 -4.56 7.84
CA ASP A 141 -4.28 -3.78 8.68
C ASP A 141 -5.02 -2.64 7.94
N HIS A 142 -4.61 -2.27 6.73
CA HIS A 142 -5.06 -1.03 6.10
C HIS A 142 -6.59 -0.91 5.88
N HIS A 143 -7.33 -2.01 5.97
CA HIS A 143 -8.80 -2.02 5.97
C HIS A 143 -9.43 -2.35 7.33
N LEU A 144 -8.63 -2.42 8.41
CA LEU A 144 -9.15 -2.54 9.77
C LEU A 144 -9.40 -1.17 10.38
N LYS A 145 -10.61 -0.92 10.86
CA LYS A 145 -10.96 0.30 11.59
C LYS A 145 -10.46 0.25 13.03
N ASN A 146 -10.44 1.40 13.72
CA ASN A 146 -9.97 1.50 15.11
C ASN A 146 -10.76 0.60 16.09
N ASP A 147 -12.05 0.36 15.81
CA ASP A 147 -12.92 -0.56 16.56
C ASP A 147 -12.71 -2.03 16.15
N LEU A 148 -11.72 -2.31 15.31
CA LEU A 148 -11.42 -3.61 14.74
C LEU A 148 -12.52 -4.18 13.83
N SER A 149 -13.49 -3.38 13.42
CA SER A 149 -14.38 -3.70 12.32
C SER A 149 -13.61 -3.60 10.99
N GLY A 150 -14.21 -4.09 9.90
CA GLY A 150 -13.52 -4.17 8.61
C GLY A 150 -12.92 -5.56 8.37
N TYR A 151 -11.83 -5.62 7.62
CA TYR A 151 -11.18 -6.88 7.25
C TYR A 151 -9.65 -6.71 7.12
N PRO A 152 -8.88 -7.83 7.19
CA PRO A 152 -9.30 -9.18 7.58
C PRO A 152 -9.60 -9.28 9.08
N LYS A 153 -10.55 -10.16 9.46
CA LYS A 153 -10.89 -10.35 10.89
C LYS A 153 -9.87 -11.26 11.58
N LEU A 154 -9.37 -10.82 12.75
CA LEU A 154 -8.47 -11.60 13.59
C LEU A 154 -9.02 -11.72 15.02
N PHE A 155 -9.08 -12.95 15.52
CA PHE A 155 -9.64 -13.27 16.84
C PHE A 155 -8.90 -12.68 18.05
N ARG A 156 -7.64 -12.27 17.91
CA ARG A 156 -6.80 -11.83 19.03
C ARG A 156 -6.15 -10.46 18.87
N LYS A 157 -6.55 -9.70 17.87
CA LYS A 157 -5.99 -8.36 17.68
C LYS A 157 -6.59 -7.38 18.67
N LYS A 158 -5.74 -6.59 19.32
CA LYS A 158 -6.16 -5.59 20.32
C LYS A 158 -6.23 -4.17 19.75
N ARG A 159 -5.48 -3.88 18.68
CA ARG A 159 -5.41 -2.55 18.06
C ARG A 159 -4.85 -2.64 16.64
N VAL A 160 -5.24 -1.70 15.80
CA VAL A 160 -4.67 -1.51 14.45
C VAL A 160 -3.27 -0.94 14.56
N SER A 161 -2.35 -1.38 13.71
CA SER A 161 -0.98 -0.85 13.67
C SER A 161 -0.96 0.62 13.25
N LEU A 162 0.10 1.34 13.66
CA LEU A 162 0.23 2.75 13.28
C LEU A 162 0.37 2.91 11.76
N PHE A 163 1.11 2.02 11.09
CA PHE A 163 1.20 2.02 9.62
C PHE A 163 -0.16 1.76 8.99
N GLY A 164 -0.92 0.77 9.46
CA GLY A 164 -2.27 0.49 8.97
C GLY A 164 -3.20 1.69 9.09
N ARG A 165 -3.17 2.41 10.23
CA ARG A 165 -3.99 3.61 10.44
C ARG A 165 -3.60 4.76 9.50
N VAL A 166 -2.30 5.00 9.32
CA VAL A 166 -1.82 6.05 8.42
C VAL A 166 -2.23 5.72 6.98
N ILE A 167 -2.01 4.48 6.54
CA ILE A 167 -2.36 4.05 5.19
C ILE A 167 -3.87 4.09 4.97
N GLN A 168 -4.68 3.65 5.93
CA GLN A 168 -6.15 3.71 5.85
C GLN A 168 -6.67 5.13 5.63
N ILE A 169 -6.10 6.12 6.35
CA ILE A 169 -6.48 7.53 6.17
C ILE A 169 -6.07 8.01 4.78
N ALA A 170 -4.84 7.68 4.35
CA ALA A 170 -4.32 8.06 3.05
C ALA A 170 -5.10 7.43 1.89
N ASP A 171 -5.55 6.19 2.05
CA ASP A 171 -6.32 5.41 1.07
C ASP A 171 -7.75 5.96 0.89
N ALA A 172 -8.33 6.50 1.97
CA ALA A 172 -9.67 7.09 1.95
C ALA A 172 -9.71 8.52 1.40
N TYR A 173 -8.56 9.22 1.31
CA TYR A 173 -8.46 10.61 0.85
C TYR A 173 -8.27 10.69 -0.66
#